data_1db49fe4bfd17354f7919c2189d806cd
#
_entry.id   1db49fe4bfd17354f7919c2189d806cd
#
_cell.length_a   1.000
_cell.length_b   1.000
_cell.length_c   1.000
_cell.angle_alpha   90.00
_cell.angle_beta   90.00
_cell.angle_gamma   90.00
#
_symmetry.space_group_name_H-M   'P 1'
#
loop_
_entity.id
_entity.type
_entity.pdbx_description
1 polymer ?
#
loop_
_entity_poly.entity_id
_entity_poly.type
_entity_poly.pdbx_seq_one_letter_code
_entity_poly.pdbx_strand_id
1 'polypeptide(L)'
;NQKWQVTLKVKAGDTVTGGQIYATCPETPVVEHRCMVPPDLSGTISWTAPDGEYTVNDVVAKLTDKKGVEHSLTLCQRWPIRQPRPVQRRLPISRPLITGQRVIDTLFPIAKGGTAAVPGGFGTGKTMTQHQIAKWCDADIIVYVGCGERGNEMTQVLEEFSELIDPRTQKPLTDRTVLIANTSNMPVAAREASIYTGVTLAEYYRDMGYHVAVMADSTSRWAEALREMSGRLEEMPAEEGFPAYLPSRI
;
A
#
# COMPACT_ATOMS: atom_id res chain seq x y z
N ASN A 1 16.51 15.35 -3.60
CA ASN A 1 17.00 14.98 -4.96
C ASN A 1 17.77 13.65 -4.89
N GLN A 2 17.17 12.65 -4.29
CA GLN A 2 17.71 11.30 -4.27
C GLN A 2 17.70 10.72 -5.68
N LYS A 3 18.80 10.05 -6.05
CA LYS A 3 18.94 9.33 -7.30
C LYS A 3 18.80 7.84 -7.06
N TRP A 4 18.25 7.15 -8.05
CA TRP A 4 18.00 5.72 -8.04
C TRP A 4 18.68 5.08 -9.25
N GLN A 5 19.34 3.95 -9.04
CA GLN A 5 19.93 3.18 -10.13
C GLN A 5 18.83 2.46 -10.91
N VAL A 6 18.55 2.93 -12.12
CA VAL A 6 17.45 2.42 -12.96
C VAL A 6 17.99 1.51 -14.04
N THR A 7 17.34 0.36 -14.21
CA THR A 7 17.57 -0.59 -15.30
C THR A 7 16.32 -0.69 -16.17
N LEU A 8 16.45 -0.38 -17.44
CA LEU A 8 15.34 -0.45 -18.39
C LEU A 8 15.08 -1.91 -18.79
N LYS A 9 13.81 -2.32 -18.86
CA LYS A 9 13.36 -3.66 -19.26
C LYS A 9 12.73 -3.69 -20.65
N VAL A 10 12.57 -2.53 -21.27
CA VAL A 10 12.02 -2.35 -22.59
C VAL A 10 12.97 -1.51 -23.45
N LYS A 11 12.80 -1.56 -24.76
CA LYS A 11 13.54 -0.78 -25.75
C LYS A 11 12.60 -0.08 -26.71
N ALA A 12 13.10 0.91 -27.42
CA ALA A 12 12.35 1.58 -28.48
C ALA A 12 11.83 0.57 -29.51
N GLY A 13 10.57 0.69 -29.88
CA GLY A 13 9.85 -0.23 -30.74
C GLY A 13 9.03 -1.31 -30.04
N ASP A 14 9.24 -1.54 -28.73
CA ASP A 14 8.45 -2.50 -27.98
C ASP A 14 7.01 -1.99 -27.78
N THR A 15 6.03 -2.88 -27.95
CA THR A 15 4.63 -2.60 -27.63
C THR A 15 4.37 -2.95 -26.18
N VAL A 16 3.78 -2.03 -25.44
CA VAL A 16 3.48 -2.16 -24.01
C VAL A 16 2.02 -1.83 -23.70
N THR A 17 1.51 -2.43 -22.63
CA THR A 17 0.16 -2.20 -22.14
C THR A 17 0.22 -1.69 -20.68
N GLY A 18 -0.88 -1.08 -20.20
CA GLY A 18 -0.99 -0.62 -18.84
C GLY A 18 -0.71 -1.72 -17.82
N GLY A 19 0.06 -1.39 -16.79
CA GLY A 19 0.51 -2.31 -15.76
C GLY A 19 1.77 -3.13 -16.11
N GLN A 20 2.27 -3.05 -17.33
CA GLN A 20 3.51 -3.74 -17.70
C GLN A 20 4.73 -3.06 -17.09
N ILE A 21 5.66 -3.85 -16.57
CA ILE A 21 6.92 -3.37 -15.98
C ILE A 21 7.84 -2.92 -17.12
N TYR A 22 8.31 -1.69 -17.10
CA TYR A 22 9.23 -1.14 -18.10
C TYR A 22 10.62 -0.80 -17.55
N ALA A 23 10.76 -0.68 -16.24
CA ALA A 23 12.03 -0.44 -15.59
C ALA A 23 12.02 -0.99 -14.15
N THR A 24 13.20 -1.18 -13.59
CA THR A 24 13.37 -1.58 -12.18
C THR A 24 14.44 -0.75 -11.52
N CYS A 25 14.33 -0.54 -10.22
CA CYS A 25 15.39 0.04 -9.41
C CYS A 25 15.37 -0.55 -7.98
N PRO A 26 16.51 -0.71 -7.33
CA PRO A 26 16.58 -1.10 -5.92
C PRO A 26 15.97 0.02 -5.05
N GLU A 27 14.91 -0.25 -4.32
CA GLU A 27 14.30 0.68 -3.38
C GLU A 27 14.90 0.52 -1.99
N THR A 28 15.01 -0.73 -1.55
CA THR A 28 15.68 -1.15 -0.32
C THR A 28 16.55 -2.37 -0.61
N PRO A 29 17.39 -2.84 0.33
CA PRO A 29 18.16 -4.07 0.13
C PRO A 29 17.31 -5.32 -0.14
N VAL A 30 16.01 -5.29 0.17
CA VAL A 30 15.10 -6.44 0.05
C VAL A 30 13.93 -6.20 -0.90
N VAL A 31 13.72 -4.98 -1.35
CA VAL A 31 12.60 -4.60 -2.23
C VAL A 31 13.13 -3.97 -3.50
N GLU A 32 12.84 -4.59 -4.63
CA GLU A 32 13.04 -4.02 -5.97
C GLU A 32 11.78 -3.26 -6.38
N HIS A 33 11.92 -1.97 -6.64
CA HIS A 33 10.85 -1.17 -7.21
C HIS A 33 10.70 -1.47 -8.69
N ARG A 34 9.51 -1.86 -9.11
CA ARG A 34 9.17 -2.20 -10.49
C ARG A 34 8.29 -1.10 -11.07
N CYS A 35 8.89 -0.28 -11.96
CA CYS A 35 8.18 0.82 -12.59
C CYS A 35 7.24 0.26 -13.67
N MET A 36 5.97 0.60 -13.57
CA MET A 36 4.92 0.11 -14.45
C MET A 36 4.40 1.21 -15.37
N VAL A 37 3.98 0.82 -16.57
CA VAL A 37 3.19 1.69 -17.43
C VAL A 37 1.90 2.04 -16.72
N PRO A 38 1.47 3.34 -16.65
CA PRO A 38 0.20 3.70 -16.07
C PRO A 38 -0.96 2.86 -16.60
N PRO A 39 -1.95 2.49 -15.77
CA PRO A 39 -2.99 1.52 -16.15
C PRO A 39 -3.84 1.92 -17.35
N ASP A 40 -3.98 3.22 -17.59
CA ASP A 40 -4.78 3.82 -18.67
C ASP A 40 -4.00 4.04 -19.97
N LEU A 41 -2.70 3.73 -19.99
CA LEU A 41 -1.84 3.92 -21.15
C LEU A 41 -1.48 2.58 -21.79
N SER A 42 -1.41 2.61 -23.12
CA SER A 42 -0.86 1.52 -23.93
C SER A 42 -0.36 2.07 -25.26
N GLY A 43 0.66 1.46 -25.82
CA GLY A 43 1.22 1.91 -27.08
C GLY A 43 2.61 1.33 -27.34
N THR A 44 3.41 2.05 -28.13
CA THR A 44 4.77 1.66 -28.50
C THR A 44 5.77 2.57 -27.83
N ILE A 45 6.82 2.01 -27.27
CA ILE A 45 7.94 2.77 -26.70
C ILE A 45 8.66 3.48 -27.84
N SER A 46 8.68 4.82 -27.79
CA SER A 46 9.34 5.65 -28.79
C SER A 46 10.80 5.95 -28.42
N TRP A 47 11.10 5.98 -27.14
CA TRP A 47 12.43 6.28 -26.65
C TRP A 47 12.64 5.72 -25.24
N THR A 48 13.88 5.35 -24.92
CA THR A 48 14.31 4.96 -23.58
C THR A 48 15.62 5.66 -23.22
N ALA A 49 15.76 6.09 -21.96
CA ALA A 49 17.04 6.52 -21.43
C ALA A 49 17.99 5.32 -21.29
N PRO A 50 19.31 5.54 -21.29
CA PRO A 50 20.26 4.51 -20.91
C PRO A 50 20.11 4.12 -19.45
N ASP A 51 20.55 2.92 -19.08
CA ASP A 51 20.64 2.52 -17.68
C ASP A 51 21.54 3.49 -16.91
N GLY A 52 21.12 3.89 -15.73
CA GLY A 52 21.86 4.89 -14.95
C GLY A 52 21.09 5.44 -13.75
N GLU A 53 21.60 6.52 -13.20
CA GLU A 53 21.03 7.17 -12.04
C GLU A 53 20.04 8.28 -12.43
N TYR A 54 18.79 8.16 -11.93
CA TYR A 54 17.71 9.10 -12.21
C TYR A 54 16.95 9.47 -10.93
N THR A 55 16.37 10.66 -10.92
CA THR A 55 15.41 11.08 -9.90
C THR A 55 14.02 10.57 -10.25
N VAL A 56 13.09 10.63 -9.30
CA VAL A 56 11.70 10.19 -9.52
C VAL A 56 10.95 11.00 -10.58
N ASN A 57 11.41 12.21 -10.89
CA ASN A 57 10.78 13.10 -11.86
C ASN A 57 11.45 13.07 -13.25
N ASP A 58 12.59 12.41 -13.38
CA ASP A 58 13.27 12.32 -14.66
C ASP A 58 12.50 11.41 -15.62
N VAL A 59 12.43 11.81 -16.87
CA VAL A 59 11.81 11.00 -17.93
C VAL A 59 12.79 9.88 -18.32
N VAL A 60 12.39 8.64 -18.10
CA VAL A 60 13.23 7.46 -18.38
C VAL A 60 12.76 6.67 -19.61
N ALA A 61 11.53 6.89 -20.05
CA ALA A 61 11.01 6.34 -21.30
C ALA A 61 9.90 7.24 -21.86
N LYS A 62 9.60 7.06 -23.13
CA LYS A 62 8.47 7.71 -23.80
C LYS A 62 7.66 6.66 -24.55
N LEU A 63 6.35 6.80 -24.49
CA LEU A 63 5.36 5.93 -25.08
C LEU A 63 4.49 6.71 -26.05
N THR A 64 4.31 6.22 -27.27
CA THR A 64 3.34 6.76 -28.23
C THR A 64 2.10 5.89 -28.23
N ASP A 65 0.95 6.46 -27.93
CA ASP A 65 -0.31 5.76 -27.90
C ASP A 65 -0.89 5.52 -29.33
N LYS A 66 -2.02 4.82 -29.40
CA LYS A 66 -2.70 4.53 -30.68
C LYS A 66 -3.20 5.76 -31.43
N LYS A 67 -3.29 6.90 -30.74
CA LYS A 67 -3.70 8.19 -31.31
C LYS A 67 -2.51 9.02 -31.79
N GLY A 68 -1.30 8.51 -31.62
CA GLY A 68 -0.05 9.22 -31.96
C GLY A 68 0.40 10.23 -30.90
N VAL A 69 -0.19 10.23 -29.72
CA VAL A 69 0.20 11.12 -28.63
C VAL A 69 1.37 10.50 -27.87
N GLU A 70 2.42 11.30 -27.66
CA GLU A 70 3.59 10.90 -26.86
C GLU A 70 3.36 11.19 -25.39
N HIS A 71 3.59 10.17 -24.55
CA HIS A 71 3.51 10.23 -23.09
C HIS A 71 4.87 9.97 -22.47
N SER A 72 5.28 10.81 -21.53
CA SER A 72 6.53 10.65 -20.78
C SER A 72 6.31 9.72 -19.58
N LEU A 73 7.19 8.75 -19.40
CA LEU A 73 7.19 7.83 -18.27
C LEU A 73 8.31 8.19 -17.31
N THR A 74 7.94 8.35 -16.05
CA THR A 74 8.84 8.64 -14.92
C THR A 74 8.79 7.51 -13.91
N LEU A 75 9.67 7.53 -12.90
CA LEU A 75 9.70 6.49 -11.85
C LEU A 75 8.49 6.54 -10.90
N CYS A 76 7.69 7.59 -10.94
CA CYS A 76 6.53 7.74 -10.07
C CYS A 76 5.23 7.85 -10.88
N GLN A 77 4.13 7.52 -10.23
CA GLN A 77 2.77 7.70 -10.74
C GLN A 77 1.96 8.56 -9.77
N ARG A 78 1.04 9.37 -10.31
CA ARG A 78 0.01 10.05 -9.51
C ARG A 78 -1.28 9.25 -9.60
N TRP A 79 -1.86 8.93 -8.46
CA TRP A 79 -3.09 8.16 -8.38
C TRP A 79 -4.05 8.76 -7.34
N PRO A 80 -5.34 8.93 -7.65
CA PRO A 80 -6.33 9.40 -6.67
C PRO A 80 -6.59 8.30 -5.64
N ILE A 81 -6.36 8.59 -4.37
CA ILE A 81 -6.43 7.59 -3.29
C ILE A 81 -7.82 6.97 -3.07
N ARG A 82 -8.88 7.65 -3.51
CA ARG A 82 -10.26 7.15 -3.38
C ARG A 82 -10.71 6.29 -4.56
N GLN A 83 -9.86 6.12 -5.54
CA GLN A 83 -10.14 5.27 -6.69
C GLN A 83 -9.27 4.01 -6.61
N PRO A 84 -9.89 2.81 -6.55
CA PRO A 84 -9.12 1.57 -6.53
C PRO A 84 -8.32 1.42 -7.83
N ARG A 85 -7.12 0.86 -7.72
CA ARG A 85 -6.32 0.56 -8.91
C ARG A 85 -6.96 -0.61 -9.67
N PRO A 86 -7.04 -0.54 -11.00
CA PRO A 86 -7.72 -1.54 -11.80
C PRO A 86 -7.02 -2.90 -11.73
N VAL A 87 -7.81 -3.96 -11.79
CA VAL A 87 -7.34 -5.35 -11.89
C VAL A 87 -7.99 -6.02 -13.09
N GLN A 88 -7.27 -6.91 -13.76
CA GLN A 88 -7.84 -7.65 -14.89
C GLN A 88 -8.89 -8.66 -14.42
N ARG A 89 -8.59 -9.39 -13.35
CA ARG A 89 -9.51 -10.34 -12.71
C ARG A 89 -9.13 -10.60 -11.26
N ARG A 90 -10.09 -10.98 -10.46
CA ARG A 90 -9.84 -11.54 -9.13
C ARG A 90 -9.46 -13.01 -9.28
N LEU A 91 -8.37 -13.41 -8.65
CA LEU A 91 -7.95 -14.80 -8.58
C LEU A 91 -8.69 -15.50 -7.43
N PRO A 92 -8.97 -16.80 -7.56
CA PRO A 92 -9.51 -17.58 -6.44
C PRO A 92 -8.50 -17.67 -5.31
N ILE A 93 -8.99 -17.70 -4.08
CA ILE A 93 -8.17 -17.91 -2.90
C ILE A 93 -7.66 -19.36 -2.93
N SER A 94 -6.34 -19.54 -2.92
CA SER A 94 -5.71 -20.85 -3.03
C SER A 94 -4.59 -21.09 -2.01
N ARG A 95 -4.15 -20.05 -1.31
CA ARG A 95 -3.01 -20.13 -0.38
C ARG A 95 -3.34 -19.47 0.95
N PRO A 96 -2.97 -20.09 2.09
CA PRO A 96 -3.05 -19.45 3.38
C PRO A 96 -1.95 -18.39 3.54
N LEU A 97 -2.24 -17.33 4.30
CA LEU A 97 -1.23 -16.44 4.86
C LEU A 97 -0.66 -17.11 6.11
N ILE A 98 0.62 -17.38 6.11
CA ILE A 98 1.30 -17.89 7.30
C ILE A 98 1.63 -16.70 8.20
N THR A 99 0.97 -16.65 9.36
CA THR A 99 1.13 -15.53 10.31
C THR A 99 2.24 -15.76 11.33
N GLY A 100 2.69 -16.99 11.48
CA GLY A 100 3.62 -17.40 12.53
C GLY A 100 2.96 -17.64 13.90
N GLN A 101 1.65 -17.41 14.00
CA GLN A 101 0.87 -17.67 15.21
C GLN A 101 0.14 -19.01 15.06
N ARG A 102 0.52 -20.02 15.87
CA ARG A 102 -0.03 -21.39 15.75
C ARG A 102 -1.54 -21.44 15.80
N VAL A 103 -2.16 -20.69 16.71
CA VAL A 103 -3.62 -20.67 16.87
C VAL A 103 -4.30 -20.16 15.61
N ILE A 104 -3.77 -19.09 15.01
CA ILE A 104 -4.31 -18.51 13.79
C ILE A 104 -4.11 -19.49 12.63
N ASP A 105 -2.87 -19.93 12.41
CA ASP A 105 -2.51 -20.74 11.26
C ASP A 105 -3.18 -22.11 11.23
N THR A 106 -3.50 -22.67 12.41
CA THR A 106 -4.11 -24.03 12.51
C THR A 106 -5.62 -24.03 12.68
N LEU A 107 -6.18 -23.06 13.42
CA LEU A 107 -7.60 -23.06 13.78
C LEU A 107 -8.40 -21.97 13.04
N PHE A 108 -7.79 -20.87 12.70
CA PHE A 108 -8.42 -19.72 12.06
C PHE A 108 -7.59 -19.19 10.89
N PRO A 109 -7.24 -20.01 9.91
CA PRO A 109 -6.31 -19.63 8.85
C PRO A 109 -6.82 -18.43 8.06
N ILE A 110 -5.93 -17.47 7.82
CA ILE A 110 -6.18 -16.31 6.99
C ILE A 110 -5.72 -16.64 5.57
N ALA A 111 -6.55 -16.34 4.60
CA ALA A 111 -6.18 -16.55 3.19
C ALA A 111 -5.35 -15.39 2.65
N LYS A 112 -4.36 -15.66 1.80
CA LYS A 112 -3.70 -14.62 1.00
C LYS A 112 -4.74 -13.98 0.06
N GLY A 113 -4.89 -12.66 0.14
CA GLY A 113 -5.94 -11.91 -0.54
C GLY A 113 -7.27 -11.87 0.22
N GLY A 114 -7.32 -12.43 1.43
CA GLY A 114 -8.47 -12.35 2.32
C GLY A 114 -8.44 -11.14 3.25
N THR A 115 -9.51 -10.98 3.99
CA THR A 115 -9.66 -9.93 5.01
C THR A 115 -9.95 -10.58 6.35
N ALA A 116 -9.29 -10.10 7.39
CA ALA A 116 -9.52 -10.55 8.77
C ALA A 116 -9.79 -9.35 9.68
N ALA A 117 -10.74 -9.49 10.58
CA ALA A 117 -11.00 -8.53 11.63
C ALA A 117 -10.38 -9.00 12.95
N VAL A 118 -9.82 -8.05 13.70
CA VAL A 118 -9.30 -8.27 15.05
C VAL A 118 -10.14 -7.42 16.01
N PRO A 119 -11.38 -7.84 16.34
CA PRO A 119 -12.27 -7.08 17.19
C PRO A 119 -11.85 -7.17 18.65
N GLY A 120 -12.21 -6.17 19.42
CA GLY A 120 -12.01 -6.18 20.87
C GLY A 120 -12.07 -4.79 21.47
N GLY A 121 -12.35 -4.70 22.77
CA GLY A 121 -12.31 -3.48 23.53
C GLY A 121 -10.89 -2.97 23.77
N PHE A 122 -10.77 -1.89 24.52
CA PHE A 122 -9.47 -1.36 24.93
C PHE A 122 -8.70 -2.38 25.78
N GLY A 123 -7.41 -2.52 25.54
CA GLY A 123 -6.54 -3.41 26.31
C GLY A 123 -6.65 -4.90 26.00
N THR A 124 -7.41 -5.32 24.99
CA THR A 124 -7.57 -6.73 24.63
C THR A 124 -6.44 -7.30 23.76
N GLY A 125 -5.42 -6.50 23.46
CA GLY A 125 -4.26 -6.94 22.69
C GLY A 125 -4.39 -6.86 21.16
N LYS A 126 -5.34 -6.08 20.63
CA LYS A 126 -5.55 -5.89 19.19
C LYS A 126 -4.28 -5.44 18.48
N THR A 127 -3.68 -4.36 18.96
CA THR A 127 -2.43 -3.80 18.42
C THR A 127 -1.30 -4.82 18.49
N MET A 128 -1.15 -5.51 19.63
CA MET A 128 -0.11 -6.53 19.78
C MET A 128 -0.30 -7.70 18.82
N THR A 129 -1.54 -8.12 18.57
CA THR A 129 -1.84 -9.18 17.59
C THR A 129 -1.45 -8.74 16.17
N GLN A 130 -1.78 -7.50 15.79
CA GLN A 130 -1.39 -6.96 14.49
C GLN A 130 0.12 -6.84 14.35
N HIS A 131 0.84 -6.38 15.39
CA HIS A 131 2.30 -6.31 15.40
C HIS A 131 2.93 -7.71 15.23
N GLN A 132 2.43 -8.72 15.93
CA GLN A 132 2.94 -10.09 15.79
C GLN A 132 2.72 -10.63 14.38
N ILE A 133 1.57 -10.38 13.78
CA ILE A 133 1.32 -10.76 12.38
C ILE A 133 2.26 -10.02 11.44
N ALA A 134 2.46 -8.71 11.63
CA ALA A 134 3.38 -7.92 10.81
C ALA A 134 4.81 -8.45 10.85
N LYS A 135 5.28 -8.84 12.04
CA LYS A 135 6.64 -9.34 12.26
C LYS A 135 6.90 -10.69 11.58
N TRP A 136 5.94 -11.60 11.62
CA TRP A 136 6.14 -13.01 11.32
C TRP A 136 5.42 -13.51 10.07
N CYS A 137 4.49 -12.73 9.48
CA CYS A 137 3.77 -13.18 8.30
C CYS A 137 4.68 -13.32 7.08
N ASP A 138 4.28 -14.20 6.17
CA ASP A 138 5.00 -14.49 4.93
C ASP A 138 4.68 -13.52 3.78
N ALA A 139 4.11 -12.36 4.06
CA ALA A 139 3.95 -11.29 3.08
C ALA A 139 5.30 -10.67 2.69
N ASP A 140 5.42 -10.22 1.45
CA ASP A 140 6.63 -9.58 0.97
C ASP A 140 6.78 -8.15 1.49
N ILE A 141 5.67 -7.42 1.56
CA ILE A 141 5.61 -6.02 2.00
C ILE A 141 4.49 -5.87 3.02
N ILE A 142 4.77 -5.09 4.05
CA ILE A 142 3.82 -4.71 5.09
C ILE A 142 3.48 -3.24 4.92
N VAL A 143 2.19 -2.92 4.89
CA VAL A 143 1.69 -1.55 5.00
C VAL A 143 0.95 -1.43 6.33
N TYR A 144 1.54 -0.73 7.27
CA TYR A 144 0.94 -0.49 8.58
C TYR A 144 0.38 0.92 8.64
N VAL A 145 -0.91 1.04 8.89
CA VAL A 145 -1.62 2.31 9.00
C VAL A 145 -2.07 2.50 10.44
N GLY A 146 -1.41 3.41 11.16
CA GLY A 146 -1.89 3.91 12.43
C GLY A 146 -2.90 5.03 12.18
N CYS A 147 -4.18 4.76 12.41
CA CYS A 147 -5.27 5.68 12.14
C CYS A 147 -5.83 6.26 13.46
N GLY A 148 -5.47 7.50 13.76
CA GLY A 148 -5.90 8.19 14.97
C GLY A 148 -5.23 7.67 16.25
N GLU A 149 -4.09 7.03 16.13
CA GLU A 149 -3.34 6.48 17.25
C GLU A 149 -2.61 7.58 18.05
N ARG A 150 -2.18 7.24 19.26
CA ARG A 150 -1.39 8.15 20.07
C ARG A 150 0.02 8.28 19.52
N GLY A 151 0.61 9.48 19.59
CA GLY A 151 1.96 9.73 19.08
C GLY A 151 3.02 8.82 19.70
N ASN A 152 2.95 8.54 21.00
CA ASN A 152 3.87 7.64 21.69
C ASN A 152 3.74 6.18 21.21
N GLU A 153 2.52 5.71 20.91
CA GLU A 153 2.29 4.37 20.36
C GLU A 153 2.89 4.23 18.96
N MET A 154 2.75 5.27 18.13
CA MET A 154 3.36 5.28 16.80
C MET A 154 4.90 5.33 16.85
N THR A 155 5.47 6.06 17.80
CA THR A 155 6.91 6.06 18.03
C THR A 155 7.41 4.68 18.45
N GLN A 156 6.71 4.03 19.37
CA GLN A 156 7.02 2.66 19.79
C GLN A 156 6.98 1.67 18.62
N VAL A 157 5.96 1.76 17.75
CA VAL A 157 5.88 0.91 16.55
C VAL A 157 7.09 1.11 15.66
N LEU A 158 7.48 2.36 15.42
CA LEU A 158 8.64 2.67 14.60
C LEU A 158 9.95 2.12 15.20
N GLU A 159 10.14 2.29 16.48
CA GLU A 159 11.29 1.76 17.21
C GLU A 159 11.35 0.23 17.14
N GLU A 160 10.25 -0.44 17.49
CA GLU A 160 10.15 -1.90 17.43
C GLU A 160 10.42 -2.45 16.01
N PHE A 161 9.88 -1.84 14.98
CA PHE A 161 10.09 -2.31 13.60
C PHE A 161 11.50 -2.03 13.09
N SER A 162 12.16 -0.98 13.58
CA SER A 162 13.54 -0.67 13.21
C SER A 162 14.56 -1.59 13.89
N GLU A 163 14.28 -2.06 15.11
CA GLU A 163 15.13 -2.97 15.86
C GLU A 163 14.97 -4.44 15.43
N LEU A 164 13.81 -4.79 14.90
CA LEU A 164 13.52 -6.15 14.48
C LEU A 164 14.23 -6.51 13.18
N ILE A 165 14.89 -7.66 13.23
CA ILE A 165 15.49 -8.29 12.06
C ILE A 165 14.49 -9.29 11.49
N ASP A 166 14.16 -9.15 10.21
CA ASP A 166 13.33 -10.13 9.50
C ASP A 166 14.09 -11.45 9.40
N PRO A 167 13.56 -12.55 9.95
CA PRO A 167 14.25 -13.84 9.94
C PRO A 167 14.49 -14.40 8.54
N ARG A 168 13.72 -13.98 7.55
CA ARG A 168 13.84 -14.44 6.16
C ARG A 168 14.95 -13.72 5.41
N THR A 169 15.07 -12.41 5.60
CA THR A 169 16.01 -11.57 4.84
C THR A 169 17.26 -11.21 5.61
N GLN A 170 17.26 -11.41 6.94
CA GLN A 170 18.32 -10.96 7.86
C GLN A 170 18.59 -9.45 7.79
N LYS A 171 17.57 -8.68 7.39
CA LYS A 171 17.59 -7.22 7.29
C LYS A 171 16.54 -6.62 8.23
N PRO A 172 16.63 -5.34 8.58
CA PRO A 172 15.60 -4.67 9.38
C PRO A 172 14.21 -4.83 8.76
N LEU A 173 13.20 -5.05 9.59
CA LEU A 173 11.82 -5.18 9.13
C LEU A 173 11.33 -3.92 8.40
N THR A 174 11.87 -2.76 8.77
CA THR A 174 11.59 -1.48 8.10
C THR A 174 11.93 -1.46 6.62
N ASP A 175 12.87 -2.28 6.16
CA ASP A 175 13.27 -2.35 4.75
C ASP A 175 12.14 -2.88 3.83
N ARG A 176 11.14 -3.56 4.40
CA ARG A 176 9.95 -4.04 3.68
C ARG A 176 8.63 -3.52 4.26
N THR A 177 8.67 -2.48 5.07
CA THR A 177 7.49 -1.92 5.73
C THR A 177 7.25 -0.49 5.30
N VAL A 178 6.00 -0.18 4.95
CA VAL A 178 5.49 1.18 4.80
C VAL A 178 4.70 1.51 6.06
N LEU A 179 5.11 2.55 6.77
CA LEU A 179 4.45 3.02 7.97
C LEU A 179 3.74 4.34 7.70
N ILE A 180 2.42 4.35 7.85
CA ILE A 180 1.60 5.55 7.76
C ILE A 180 1.14 5.93 9.15
N ALA A 181 1.70 6.99 9.69
CA ALA A 181 1.41 7.48 11.02
C ALA A 181 0.41 8.64 10.95
N ASN A 182 -0.85 8.36 11.28
CA ASN A 182 -1.84 9.38 11.55
C ASN A 182 -2.11 9.40 13.05
N THR A 183 -1.68 10.46 13.72
CA THR A 183 -1.87 10.61 15.16
C THR A 183 -3.18 11.31 15.49
N SER A 184 -3.67 11.14 16.71
CA SER A 184 -4.96 11.65 17.17
C SER A 184 -5.11 13.17 17.16
N ASN A 185 -3.98 13.91 17.11
CA ASN A 185 -3.95 15.37 17.03
C ASN A 185 -3.94 15.91 15.60
N MET A 186 -3.88 15.04 14.58
CA MET A 186 -3.95 15.46 13.19
C MET A 186 -5.38 15.79 12.76
N PRO A 187 -5.57 16.59 11.68
CA PRO A 187 -6.90 16.94 11.16
C PRO A 187 -7.73 15.70 10.82
N VAL A 188 -9.05 15.81 11.02
CA VAL A 188 -10.01 14.73 10.75
C VAL A 188 -9.94 14.24 9.29
N ALA A 189 -9.82 15.15 8.33
CA ALA A 189 -9.69 14.80 6.91
C ALA A 189 -8.42 13.96 6.63
N ALA A 190 -7.32 14.23 7.33
CA ALA A 190 -6.10 13.42 7.21
C ALA A 190 -6.30 12.01 7.80
N ARG A 191 -7.06 11.90 8.90
CA ARG A 191 -7.41 10.61 9.50
C ARG A 191 -8.25 9.77 8.55
N GLU A 192 -9.26 10.36 7.96
CA GLU A 192 -10.10 9.67 6.97
C GLU A 192 -9.29 9.24 5.74
N ALA A 193 -8.37 10.07 5.25
CA ALA A 193 -7.55 9.76 4.09
C ALA A 193 -6.44 8.72 4.35
N SER A 194 -6.04 8.50 5.60
CA SER A 194 -4.88 7.66 5.95
C SER A 194 -5.03 6.21 5.49
N ILE A 195 -6.20 5.61 5.67
CA ILE A 195 -6.48 4.22 5.25
C ILE A 195 -6.47 4.12 3.73
N TYR A 196 -7.12 5.04 3.03
CA TYR A 196 -7.08 5.06 1.55
C TYR A 196 -5.67 5.20 1.01
N THR A 197 -4.84 6.03 1.64
CA THR A 197 -3.42 6.18 1.26
C THR A 197 -2.68 4.86 1.43
N GLY A 198 -2.89 4.17 2.54
CA GLY A 198 -2.28 2.86 2.81
C GLY A 198 -2.71 1.81 1.79
N VAL A 199 -4.00 1.72 1.50
CA VAL A 199 -4.53 0.77 0.52
C VAL A 199 -4.01 1.07 -0.88
N THR A 200 -3.95 2.35 -1.29
CA THR A 200 -3.41 2.73 -2.60
C THR A 200 -1.94 2.33 -2.75
N LEU A 201 -1.11 2.55 -1.74
CA LEU A 201 0.28 2.10 -1.74
C LEU A 201 0.38 0.56 -1.79
N ALA A 202 -0.46 -0.13 -1.03
CA ALA A 202 -0.51 -1.59 -1.05
C ALA A 202 -0.90 -2.13 -2.43
N GLU A 203 -1.89 -1.53 -3.09
CA GLU A 203 -2.30 -1.89 -4.44
C GLU A 203 -1.19 -1.63 -5.46
N TYR A 204 -0.42 -0.57 -5.29
CA TYR A 204 0.71 -0.27 -6.15
C TYR A 204 1.79 -1.35 -6.07
N TYR A 205 2.17 -1.78 -4.87
CA TYR A 205 3.11 -2.90 -4.69
C TYR A 205 2.52 -4.25 -5.12
N ARG A 206 1.22 -4.46 -4.92
CA ARG A 206 0.52 -5.64 -5.46
C ARG A 206 0.66 -5.71 -6.98
N ASP A 207 0.48 -4.59 -7.67
CA ASP A 207 0.58 -4.51 -9.13
C ASP A 207 2.00 -4.82 -9.62
N MET A 208 3.03 -4.58 -8.80
CA MET A 208 4.40 -5.02 -9.05
C MET A 208 4.60 -6.54 -8.92
N GLY A 209 3.62 -7.27 -8.41
CA GLY A 209 3.68 -8.72 -8.18
C GLY A 209 4.04 -9.15 -6.77
N TYR A 210 4.08 -8.23 -5.81
CA TYR A 210 4.32 -8.54 -4.40
C TYR A 210 3.06 -8.97 -3.65
N HIS A 211 3.22 -9.84 -2.67
CA HIS A 211 2.20 -10.11 -1.66
C HIS A 211 2.29 -9.05 -0.56
N VAL A 212 1.23 -8.26 -0.43
CA VAL A 212 1.18 -7.13 0.50
C VAL A 212 0.16 -7.41 1.60
N ALA A 213 0.56 -7.23 2.85
CA ALA A 213 -0.35 -7.24 3.99
C ALA A 213 -0.61 -5.80 4.45
N VAL A 214 -1.86 -5.42 4.52
CA VAL A 214 -2.29 -4.12 5.05
C VAL A 214 -2.84 -4.32 6.45
N MET A 215 -2.35 -3.55 7.39
CA MET A 215 -2.82 -3.53 8.78
C MET A 215 -3.31 -2.14 9.12
N ALA A 216 -4.56 -2.03 9.55
CA ALA A 216 -5.17 -0.77 9.92
C ALA A 216 -5.51 -0.77 11.43
N ASP A 217 -4.84 0.06 12.19
CA ASP A 217 -5.08 0.26 13.61
C ASP A 217 -5.44 1.72 13.88
N SER A 218 -6.71 2.08 14.06
CA SER A 218 -7.84 1.19 13.99
C SER A 218 -8.91 1.76 13.04
N THR A 219 -9.70 0.90 12.42
CA THR A 219 -10.80 1.30 11.54
C THR A 219 -11.93 2.01 12.29
N SER A 220 -12.08 1.81 13.60
CA SER A 220 -13.04 2.55 14.42
C SER A 220 -12.74 4.05 14.44
N ARG A 221 -11.48 4.44 14.54
CA ARG A 221 -11.08 5.85 14.48
C ARG A 221 -11.30 6.47 13.11
N TRP A 222 -11.17 5.68 12.07
CA TRP A 222 -11.52 6.10 10.72
C TRP A 222 -13.04 6.33 10.58
N ALA A 223 -13.87 5.45 11.11
CA ALA A 223 -15.33 5.61 11.12
C ALA A 223 -15.76 6.84 11.94
N GLU A 224 -15.12 7.10 13.09
CA GLU A 224 -15.32 8.34 13.85
C GLU A 224 -15.01 9.58 13.01
N ALA A 225 -13.96 9.56 12.21
CA ALA A 225 -13.62 10.67 11.32
C ALA A 225 -14.71 10.90 10.26
N LEU A 226 -15.27 9.85 9.69
CA LEU A 226 -16.41 9.97 8.77
C LEU A 226 -17.65 10.56 9.45
N ARG A 227 -17.94 10.14 10.67
CA ARG A 227 -19.05 10.69 11.46
C ARG A 227 -18.86 12.19 11.73
N GLU A 228 -17.67 12.60 12.13
CA GLU A 228 -17.37 14.01 12.39
C GLU A 228 -17.47 14.86 11.11
N MET A 229 -16.96 14.35 9.99
CA MET A 229 -17.04 15.06 8.71
C MET A 229 -18.48 15.21 8.22
N SER A 230 -19.28 14.14 8.28
CA SER A 230 -20.70 14.19 7.89
C SER A 230 -21.51 15.14 8.78
N GLY A 231 -21.22 15.19 10.07
CA GLY A 231 -21.83 16.14 10.99
C GLY A 231 -21.49 17.59 10.65
N ARG A 232 -20.26 17.88 10.26
CA ARG A 232 -19.84 19.24 9.83
C ARG A 232 -20.44 19.64 8.49
N LEU A 233 -20.76 18.68 7.64
CA LEU A 233 -21.41 18.91 6.34
C LEU A 233 -22.94 18.91 6.45
N GLU A 234 -23.48 18.80 7.67
CA GLU A 234 -24.91 18.77 7.96
C GLU A 234 -25.65 17.65 7.18
N GLU A 235 -24.95 16.55 6.92
CA GLU A 235 -25.54 15.37 6.30
C GLU A 235 -26.49 14.67 7.28
N MET A 236 -27.58 14.11 6.75
CA MET A 236 -28.54 13.40 7.58
C MET A 236 -27.91 12.17 8.24
N PRO A 237 -27.90 12.10 9.58
CA PRO A 237 -27.29 10.96 10.27
C PRO A 237 -28.15 9.70 10.10
N ALA A 238 -27.49 8.55 9.97
CA ALA A 238 -28.10 7.25 10.07
C ALA A 238 -27.93 6.67 11.49
N GLU A 239 -27.79 5.35 11.59
CA GLU A 239 -27.64 4.65 12.86
C GLU A 239 -26.41 5.15 13.65
N GLU A 240 -26.58 5.39 14.95
CA GLU A 240 -25.53 5.89 15.86
C GLU A 240 -24.83 7.19 15.42
N GLY A 241 -25.47 7.98 14.55
CA GLY A 241 -24.92 9.25 14.04
C GLY A 241 -23.86 9.08 12.95
N PHE A 242 -23.65 7.86 12.44
CA PHE A 242 -22.80 7.63 11.26
C PHE A 242 -23.53 7.97 9.96
N PRO A 243 -22.79 8.32 8.90
CA PRO A 243 -23.42 8.53 7.59
C PRO A 243 -23.95 7.21 7.02
N ALA A 244 -25.07 7.28 6.29
CA ALA A 244 -25.73 6.11 5.71
C ALA A 244 -24.83 5.33 4.72
N TYR A 245 -23.81 5.97 4.14
CA TYR A 245 -22.87 5.36 3.21
C TYR A 245 -21.67 4.66 3.89
N LEU A 246 -21.60 4.65 5.23
CA LEU A 246 -20.49 4.00 5.93
C LEU A 246 -20.25 2.55 5.48
N PRO A 247 -21.29 1.67 5.37
CA PRO A 247 -21.09 0.29 4.92
C PRO A 247 -20.51 0.16 3.51
N SER A 248 -20.77 1.12 2.64
CA SER A 248 -20.24 1.11 1.27
C SER A 248 -18.78 1.58 1.16
N ARG A 249 -18.24 2.13 2.26
CA ARG A 249 -16.85 2.62 2.32
C ARG A 249 -15.90 1.61 2.99
N ILE A 250 -16.48 0.67 3.72
CA ILE A 250 -15.75 -0.44 4.34
C ILE A 250 -15.55 -1.55 3.29
#